data_524f03b640320212676e69d564fb7c28
#
_entry.id   524f03b640320212676e69d564fb7c28
#
_cell.length_a   1.000
_cell.length_b   1.000
_cell.length_c   1.000
_cell.angle_alpha   90.00
_cell.angle_beta   90.00
_cell.angle_gamma   90.00
#
_symmetry.space_group_name_H-M   'P 1'
#
loop_
_entity.id
_entity.type
_entity.pdbx_description
1 polymer ?
#
loop_
_entity_poly.entity_id
_entity_poly.type
_entity_poly.pdbx_seq_one_letter_code
_entity_poly.pdbx_strand_id
1 'polypeptide(L)'
;MSHCACGGGHHAGGGGPFATGKELVEFVAQAHGGKMRQAPIPGGGLATSCQGCGAPFTLATFVGACPRCGGVHAVAPPRSDDAANIQFAGVGYRLP
;
A
#
# COMPACT_ATOMS: atom_id res chain seq x y z
N MET A 1 5.31 -13.88 27.81
CA MET A 1 5.12 -13.86 27.40
C MET A 1 5.10 -13.65 26.77
N SER A 2 5.16 -13.64 26.93
CA SER A 2 4.96 -13.41 26.41
C SER A 2 5.03 -13.14 25.75
N HIS A 3 5.01 -13.12 25.91
CA HIS A 3 4.88 -12.87 25.29
C HIS A 3 4.99 -12.70 24.45
N CYS A 4 5.11 -12.85 24.60
CA CYS A 4 5.01 -12.73 23.84
C CYS A 4 4.96 -12.53 23.07
N ALA A 5 5.05 -12.66 23.27
CA ALA A 5 4.73 -12.47 22.62
C ALA A 5 4.74 -12.23 21.84
N CYS A 6 4.83 -12.29 22.14
CA CYS A 6 4.60 -12.07 21.55
C CYS A 6 4.56 -11.74 20.71
N GLY A 7 4.72 -11.81 20.88
CA GLY A 7 4.40 -11.49 20.17
C GLY A 7 4.48 -11.05 19.31
N GLY A 8 4.53 -11.06 19.43
CA GLY A 8 4.30 -10.63 18.74
C GLY A 8 4.38 -10.06 18.03
N GLY A 9 4.46 -10.04 18.24
CA GLY A 9 4.20 -9.47 17.66
C GLY A 9 4.50 -8.89 17.10
N HIS A 10 4.63 -9.01 17.46
CA HIS A 10 4.65 -8.41 16.93
C HIS A 10 4.98 -8.00 16.05
N HIS A 11 5.21 -8.14 16.17
CA HIS A 11 5.23 -7.72 15.34
C HIS A 11 5.27 -7.55 14.48
N ALA A 12 5.53 -7.90 14.78
CA ALA A 12 5.22 -7.57 13.98
C ALA A 12 4.68 -7.22 13.20
N GLY A 13 4.76 -7.44 13.48
CA GLY A 13 3.68 -7.08 12.81
C GLY A 13 3.76 -6.10 11.74
N GLY A 14 3.96 -4.96 12.03
CA GLY A 14 3.90 -3.91 11.03
C GLY A 14 4.95 -4.11 9.95
N GLY A 15 4.65 -3.79 8.75
CA GLY A 15 5.58 -3.80 7.64
C GLY A 15 5.68 -5.13 6.92
N GLY A 16 6.44 -5.13 5.84
CA GLY A 16 6.61 -6.27 4.98
C GLY A 16 5.57 -6.35 3.88
N PRO A 17 5.80 -7.23 2.87
CA PRO A 17 4.94 -7.27 1.69
C PRO A 17 3.54 -7.83 1.95
N PHE A 18 3.32 -8.45 3.10
CA PHE A 18 2.02 -9.00 3.46
C PHE A 18 1.29 -8.15 4.49
N ALA A 19 1.82 -6.98 4.84
CA ALA A 19 1.11 -6.03 5.68
C ALA A 19 -0.15 -5.53 4.98
N THR A 20 -1.08 -4.96 5.73
CA THR A 20 -2.34 -4.48 5.19
C THR A 20 -2.56 -3.02 5.56
N GLY A 21 -3.44 -2.37 4.80
CA GLY A 21 -3.85 -1.00 5.08
C GLY A 21 -2.69 -0.02 5.11
N LYS A 22 -2.74 0.89 6.07
CA LYS A 22 -1.73 1.94 6.20
C LYS A 22 -0.33 1.38 6.37
N GLU A 23 -0.19 0.25 7.06
CA GLU A 23 1.12 -0.33 7.29
C GLU A 23 1.79 -0.75 5.98
N LEU A 24 1.02 -1.35 5.08
CA LEU A 24 1.58 -1.69 3.77
C LEU A 24 1.93 -0.44 2.98
N VAL A 25 1.05 0.56 2.98
CA VAL A 25 1.32 1.80 2.26
C VAL A 25 2.62 2.42 2.75
N GLU A 26 2.80 2.50 4.06
CA GLU A 26 4.03 3.07 4.63
C GLU A 26 5.25 2.23 4.31
N PHE A 27 5.12 0.91 4.36
CA PHE A 27 6.22 0.03 4.01
C PHE A 27 6.69 0.26 2.57
N VAL A 28 5.78 0.28 1.62
CA VAL A 28 6.13 0.46 0.21
C VAL A 28 6.65 1.88 -0.03
N ALA A 29 6.02 2.87 0.59
CA ALA A 29 6.43 4.27 0.40
C ALA A 29 7.85 4.54 0.90
N GLN A 30 8.31 3.81 1.90
CA GLN A 30 9.64 3.98 2.47
C GLN A 30 10.68 3.03 1.87
N ALA A 31 10.25 2.02 1.13
CA ALA A 31 11.15 1.04 0.58
C ALA A 31 12.14 1.69 -0.39
N HIS A 32 13.38 1.19 -0.37
CA HIS A 32 14.45 1.69 -1.23
C HIS A 32 14.64 3.20 -1.13
N GLY A 33 14.51 3.76 0.07
CA GLY A 33 14.71 5.18 0.29
C GLY A 33 13.63 6.07 -0.32
N GLY A 34 12.43 5.53 -0.49
CA GLY A 34 11.30 6.27 -1.04
C GLY A 34 11.16 6.16 -2.55
N LYS A 35 12.04 5.41 -3.22
CA LYS A 35 12.00 5.32 -4.68
C LYS A 35 10.77 4.62 -5.21
N MET A 36 10.14 3.77 -4.41
CA MET A 36 8.97 3.03 -4.85
C MET A 36 7.75 3.93 -5.05
N ARG A 37 7.75 5.13 -4.48
CA ARG A 37 6.65 6.07 -4.70
C ARG A 37 6.47 6.43 -6.16
N GLN A 38 7.55 6.40 -6.95
CA GLN A 38 7.52 6.81 -8.34
C GLN A 38 7.82 5.66 -9.29
N ALA A 39 8.12 4.47 -8.76
CA ALA A 39 8.44 3.33 -9.59
C ALA A 39 7.17 2.80 -10.26
N PRO A 40 7.19 2.62 -11.59
CA PRO A 40 5.99 2.17 -12.29
C PRO A 40 5.73 0.69 -12.06
N ILE A 41 4.45 0.35 -11.97
CA ILE A 41 4.03 -1.04 -11.92
C ILE A 41 4.18 -1.63 -13.33
N PRO A 42 4.81 -2.80 -13.47
CA PRO A 42 4.94 -3.44 -14.78
C PRO A 42 3.58 -3.66 -15.44
N GLY A 43 3.54 -3.56 -16.76
CA GLY A 43 2.30 -3.78 -17.50
C GLY A 43 1.37 -2.57 -17.58
N GLY A 44 1.85 -1.40 -17.16
CA GLY A 44 1.07 -0.17 -17.25
C GLY A 44 0.19 0.13 -16.04
N GLY A 45 0.36 -0.63 -14.96
CA GLY A 45 -0.39 -0.39 -13.75
C GLY A 45 -1.54 -1.37 -13.54
N LEU A 46 -2.32 -1.14 -12.50
CA LEU A 46 -3.43 -2.02 -12.12
C LEU A 46 -4.72 -1.21 -12.08
N ALA A 47 -5.71 -1.62 -12.89
CA ALA A 47 -7.03 -1.01 -12.84
C ALA A 47 -7.72 -1.43 -11.53
N THR A 48 -8.26 -0.47 -10.81
CA THR A 48 -8.87 -0.72 -9.51
C THR A 48 -9.94 0.34 -9.22
N SER A 49 -10.53 0.26 -8.05
CA SER A 49 -11.44 1.29 -7.56
C SER A 49 -10.95 1.78 -6.22
N CYS A 50 -11.10 3.08 -5.96
CA CYS A 50 -10.69 3.66 -4.68
C CYS A 50 -11.49 3.01 -3.55
N GLN A 51 -10.78 2.54 -2.54
CA GLN A 51 -11.43 1.91 -1.39
C GLN A 51 -12.04 2.94 -0.44
N GLY A 52 -11.77 4.23 -0.66
CA GLY A 52 -12.38 5.30 0.10
C GLY A 52 -13.63 5.87 -0.55
N CYS A 53 -13.52 6.36 -1.79
CA CYS A 53 -14.65 7.01 -2.47
C CYS A 53 -15.31 6.16 -3.56
N GLY A 54 -14.74 5.00 -3.90
CA GLY A 54 -15.31 4.10 -4.90
C GLY A 54 -15.01 4.47 -6.35
N ALA A 55 -14.31 5.56 -6.61
CA ALA A 55 -14.05 5.98 -7.98
C ALA A 55 -13.05 5.03 -8.66
N PRO A 56 -13.31 4.65 -9.92
CA PRO A 56 -12.35 3.81 -10.65
C PRO A 56 -11.11 4.62 -11.01
N PHE A 57 -9.95 3.99 -10.90
CA PHE A 57 -8.70 4.60 -11.34
C PHE A 57 -7.65 3.51 -11.60
N THR A 58 -6.54 3.90 -12.20
CA THR A 58 -5.43 2.98 -12.45
C THR A 58 -4.28 3.34 -11.50
N LEU A 59 -3.83 2.36 -10.72
CA LEU A 59 -2.64 2.53 -9.89
C LEU A 59 -1.44 2.28 -10.78
N ALA A 60 -0.80 3.36 -11.21
CA ALA A 60 0.28 3.28 -12.19
C ALA A 60 1.65 3.04 -11.55
N THR A 61 1.81 3.46 -10.31
CA THR A 61 3.04 3.28 -9.53
C THR A 61 2.72 2.48 -8.29
N PHE A 62 3.76 1.95 -7.62
CA PHE A 62 3.55 1.10 -6.45
C PHE A 62 2.90 1.86 -5.28
N VAL A 63 2.99 3.18 -5.27
CA VAL A 63 2.24 4.02 -4.35
C VAL A 63 1.57 5.11 -5.17
N GLY A 64 0.27 5.30 -4.99
CA GLY A 64 -0.44 6.32 -5.75
C GLY A 64 -1.69 6.79 -5.01
N ALA A 65 -2.23 7.90 -5.45
CA ALA A 65 -3.42 8.50 -4.87
C ALA A 65 -4.57 8.43 -5.84
N CYS A 66 -5.78 8.22 -5.30
CA CYS A 66 -6.99 8.33 -6.09
C CYS A 66 -7.09 9.76 -6.64
N PRO A 67 -7.27 9.92 -7.96
CA PRO A 67 -7.34 11.27 -8.53
C PRO A 67 -8.58 12.05 -8.09
N ARG A 68 -9.56 11.36 -7.51
CA ARG A 68 -10.80 12.00 -7.13
C ARG A 68 -10.80 12.45 -5.67
N CYS A 69 -10.39 11.60 -4.73
CA CYS A 69 -10.42 11.95 -3.31
C CYS A 69 -9.04 12.11 -2.67
N GLY A 70 -7.98 11.74 -3.40
CA GLY A 70 -6.62 11.82 -2.88
C GLY A 70 -6.23 10.66 -1.96
N GLY A 71 -7.08 9.66 -1.81
CA GLY A 71 -6.79 8.52 -0.93
C GLY A 71 -5.57 7.75 -1.40
N VAL A 72 -4.65 7.47 -0.49
CA VAL A 72 -3.37 6.84 -0.83
C VAL A 72 -3.53 5.33 -0.85
N HIS A 73 -3.09 4.73 -1.95
CA HIS A 73 -3.10 3.28 -2.16
C HIS A 73 -1.70 2.81 -2.49
N ALA A 74 -1.41 1.55 -2.20
CA ALA A 74 -0.13 0.96 -2.55
C ALA A 74 -0.27 -0.54 -2.74
N VAL A 75 0.68 -1.11 -3.48
CA VAL A 75 0.78 -2.55 -3.65
C VAL A 75 2.24 -2.95 -3.52
N ALA A 76 2.50 -4.05 -2.82
CA ALA A 76 3.87 -4.53 -2.67
C ALA A 76 4.39 -5.06 -4.03
N PRO A 77 5.64 -4.74 -4.41
CA PRO A 77 6.18 -5.19 -5.69
C PRO A 77 6.02 -6.68 -5.98
N PRO A 78 6.28 -7.60 -5.04
CA PRO A 78 6.11 -9.03 -5.34
C PRO A 78 4.66 -9.47 -5.50
N ARG A 79 3.70 -8.59 -5.19
CA ARG A 79 2.28 -8.89 -5.29
C ARG A 79 1.55 -7.97 -6.27
N SER A 80 2.28 -7.31 -7.14
CA SER A 80 1.73 -6.28 -8.03
C SER A 80 1.12 -6.84 -9.31
N ASP A 81 0.90 -8.13 -9.39
CA ASP A 81 0.25 -8.77 -10.52
C ASP A 81 -1.26 -8.92 -10.33
N ASP A 82 -1.81 -8.47 -9.21
CA ASP A 82 -3.23 -8.61 -8.90
C ASP A 82 -3.73 -7.38 -8.15
N ALA A 83 -4.72 -6.71 -8.72
CA ALA A 83 -5.31 -5.52 -8.12
C ALA A 83 -5.94 -5.80 -6.75
N ALA A 84 -6.32 -7.04 -6.47
CA ALA A 84 -6.86 -7.40 -5.16
C ALA A 84 -5.84 -7.23 -4.03
N ASN A 85 -4.55 -7.16 -4.37
CA ASN A 85 -3.48 -6.96 -3.38
C ASN A 85 -3.22 -5.49 -3.06
N ILE A 86 -3.89 -4.57 -3.73
CA ILE A 86 -3.76 -3.14 -3.45
C ILE A 86 -4.37 -2.84 -2.09
N GLN A 87 -3.63 -2.09 -1.27
CA GLN A 87 -4.09 -1.70 0.06
C GLN A 87 -4.35 -0.19 0.12
N PHE A 88 -5.29 0.20 0.96
CA PHE A 88 -5.70 1.59 1.16
C PHE A 88 -5.27 2.05 2.55
N ALA A 89 -4.66 3.23 2.61
CA ALA A 89 -4.13 3.75 3.87
C ALA A 89 -5.21 4.35 4.79
N GLY A 90 -6.41 4.51 4.30
CA GLY A 90 -7.50 5.07 5.09
C GLY A 90 -7.84 6.49 4.67
N VAL A 91 -9.08 6.89 5.00
CA VAL A 91 -9.56 8.23 4.68
C VAL A 91 -8.74 9.26 5.46
N GLY A 92 -8.30 10.31 4.76
CA GLY A 92 -7.55 11.39 5.40
C GLY A 92 -6.07 11.14 5.58
N TYR A 93 -5.57 9.95 5.25
CA TYR A 93 -4.15 9.66 5.36
C TYR A 93 -3.36 10.44 4.31
N ARG A 94 -2.20 10.95 4.73
CA ARG A 94 -1.25 11.58 3.81
C ARG A 94 0.13 11.01 4.03
N LEU A 95 0.88 10.88 2.95
CA LEU A 95 2.26 10.41 3.03
C LEU A 95 3.12 11.48 3.74
N PRO A 96 4.07 11.02 4.57
CA PRO A 96 5.02 11.95 5.22
C PRO A 96 5.97 12.60 4.21
#